data_652b28798dde690e000e4663bb72dceb
#
_entry.id   652b28798dde690e000e4663bb72dceb
#
_cell.length_a   1.000
_cell.length_b   1.000
_cell.length_c   1.000
_cell.angle_alpha   90.00
_cell.angle_beta   90.00
_cell.angle_gamma   90.00
#
_symmetry.space_group_name_H-M   'P 1'
#
loop_
_entity.id
_entity.type
_entity.pdbx_description
1 polymer ?
#
loop_
_entity_poly.entity_id
_entity_poly.type
_entity_poly.pdbx_seq_one_letter_code
_entity_poly.pdbx_strand_id
1 'polypeptide(L)'
;MKNVWMLSAMLLIGISRLWAQNNSTTELYRPQIHFSPKAHWINDPNGMVFYKGIYHLFYQYHPESSVWGPMHWGHATSKDMVHWQEQPIALYPDSLGYIFSGSTVVDVNNTSGFGKNGQVPLVAIFTHHNAKLEKSKPEQVQSQSIAYSLDEGKTWTKYAGNPVVPNPGITDFRDPKVRWYEPQKKWIMTLATKDRVTFYSSPNLKNWTRESDFGSHEGAHGGVWECPDLFPLTYKGKSMWVLLVSIGSKAPNGGTAAQYFVGDFNGKTFTPSSTQTKWMDYGTDDYAGVTFANMGSRTVLMGWMNNWQYANKVPTTTWRGAMTVPRELNLAQVGNELYMTSVPVKELDVLDKQPVSLKNLTVKGETDLTAPLKPGTGPFRLELAMQNPADFSIVLANTQGNELVIGYEKQTNSYFIDRSRSGKTDFEKGFTNRHMGPRFSISPAMSLTLLVDVASIELFADGGLTVMTDVFFPQTPLNQLNIKSTASLLITECIYRKLNSARDNGL
;
A
#
# COMPACT_ATOMS: atom_id res chain seq x y z
N MET A 1 -53.45 -46.94 -12.28
CA MET A 1 -53.02 -45.54 -12.32
C MET A 1 -52.17 -45.19 -11.10
N LYS A 2 -50.98 -45.81 -10.92
CA LYS A 2 -50.10 -45.54 -9.77
C LYS A 2 -48.58 -45.60 -10.08
N ASN A 3 -48.17 -45.43 -11.35
CA ASN A 3 -46.73 -45.51 -11.69
C ASN A 3 -46.19 -44.39 -12.59
N VAL A 4 -46.83 -43.22 -12.64
CA VAL A 4 -46.35 -42.11 -13.53
C VAL A 4 -45.72 -40.92 -12.71
N TRP A 5 -45.86 -40.91 -11.39
CA TRP A 5 -45.40 -39.75 -10.56
C TRP A 5 -43.99 -39.89 -9.96
N MET A 6 -43.30 -41.02 -10.14
CA MET A 6 -41.94 -41.19 -9.60
C MET A 6 -40.81 -40.83 -10.57
N LEU A 7 -41.05 -40.68 -11.85
CA LEU A 7 -40.02 -40.32 -12.83
C LEU A 7 -39.80 -38.79 -12.98
N SER A 8 -40.78 -37.98 -12.61
CA SER A 8 -40.65 -36.51 -12.74
C SER A 8 -39.90 -35.85 -11.59
N ALA A 9 -39.78 -36.49 -10.43
CA ALA A 9 -39.06 -35.95 -9.27
C ALA A 9 -37.55 -36.18 -9.34
N MET A 10 -37.08 -37.20 -10.07
CA MET A 10 -35.63 -37.45 -10.22
C MET A 10 -34.98 -36.60 -11.33
N LEU A 11 -35.72 -36.05 -12.27
CA LEU A 11 -35.17 -35.17 -13.33
C LEU A 11 -34.94 -33.72 -12.82
N LEU A 12 -35.69 -33.28 -11.83
CA LEU A 12 -35.53 -31.90 -11.25
C LEU A 12 -34.38 -31.78 -10.26
N ILE A 13 -33.93 -32.88 -9.64
CA ILE A 13 -32.80 -32.90 -8.73
C ILE A 13 -31.45 -32.97 -9.48
N GLY A 14 -31.48 -33.50 -10.73
CA GLY A 14 -30.29 -33.54 -11.60
C GLY A 14 -29.92 -32.18 -12.22
N ILE A 15 -30.89 -31.32 -12.45
CA ILE A 15 -30.66 -30.01 -13.09
C ILE A 15 -30.17 -28.97 -12.09
N SER A 16 -30.56 -29.05 -10.82
CA SER A 16 -30.06 -28.14 -9.76
C SER A 16 -28.62 -28.39 -9.35
N ARG A 17 -28.04 -29.57 -9.64
CA ARG A 17 -26.62 -29.85 -9.36
C ARG A 17 -25.68 -29.48 -10.52
N LEU A 18 -26.20 -29.27 -11.75
CA LEU A 18 -25.42 -28.85 -12.91
C LEU A 18 -25.18 -27.33 -12.96
N TRP A 19 -25.93 -26.54 -12.19
CA TRP A 19 -25.75 -25.07 -12.10
C TRP A 19 -24.83 -24.64 -10.97
N ALA A 20 -24.38 -25.53 -10.08
CA ALA A 20 -23.47 -25.26 -9.00
C ALA A 20 -21.98 -25.59 -9.31
N GLN A 21 -21.68 -26.02 -10.54
CA GLN A 21 -20.36 -26.58 -10.85
C GLN A 21 -19.56 -25.85 -11.94
N ASN A 22 -19.88 -24.58 -12.28
CA ASN A 22 -19.04 -23.82 -13.20
C ASN A 22 -19.07 -22.32 -12.91
N ASN A 23 -18.58 -21.90 -11.76
CA ASN A 23 -18.17 -20.52 -11.53
C ASN A 23 -16.84 -20.43 -10.76
N SER A 24 -15.87 -21.26 -11.08
CA SER A 24 -14.48 -20.88 -10.91
C SER A 24 -14.03 -20.13 -12.17
N THR A 25 -14.62 -18.98 -12.45
CA THR A 25 -13.91 -18.00 -13.25
C THR A 25 -12.71 -17.59 -12.42
N THR A 26 -11.56 -18.17 -12.74
CA THR A 26 -10.27 -17.68 -12.26
C THR A 26 -10.22 -16.21 -12.63
N GLU A 27 -10.40 -15.33 -11.65
CA GLU A 27 -10.33 -13.87 -11.87
C GLU A 27 -8.93 -13.53 -12.34
N LEU A 28 -8.78 -13.21 -13.60
CA LEU A 28 -7.52 -13.15 -14.34
C LEU A 28 -6.43 -12.30 -13.65
N TYR A 29 -6.82 -11.26 -12.92
CA TYR A 29 -5.89 -10.30 -12.31
C TYR A 29 -5.90 -10.31 -10.78
N ARG A 30 -6.56 -11.29 -10.17
CA ARG A 30 -6.68 -11.35 -8.70
C ARG A 30 -5.32 -11.56 -8.05
N PRO A 31 -4.82 -10.63 -7.23
CA PRO A 31 -3.54 -10.78 -6.54
C PRO A 31 -3.48 -12.06 -5.72
N GLN A 32 -2.32 -12.68 -5.69
CA GLN A 32 -2.08 -13.91 -4.95
C GLN A 32 -1.30 -13.69 -3.65
N ILE A 33 -0.47 -12.64 -3.59
CA ILE A 33 0.35 -12.32 -2.42
C ILE A 33 0.03 -10.95 -1.80
N HIS A 34 -0.88 -10.20 -2.43
CA HIS A 34 -1.31 -8.89 -1.95
C HIS A 34 -2.75 -8.96 -1.44
N PHE A 35 -3.06 -8.18 -0.40
CA PHE A 35 -4.43 -8.03 0.05
C PHE A 35 -5.28 -7.34 -1.03
N SER A 36 -6.41 -7.93 -1.37
CA SER A 36 -7.46 -7.33 -2.19
C SER A 36 -8.83 -7.78 -1.67
N PRO A 37 -9.89 -6.96 -1.77
CA PRO A 37 -11.19 -7.30 -1.23
C PRO A 37 -11.81 -8.47 -2.01
N LYS A 38 -12.66 -9.26 -1.37
CA LYS A 38 -13.43 -10.30 -2.07
C LYS A 38 -14.25 -9.72 -3.22
N ALA A 39 -14.84 -8.55 -3.00
CA ALA A 39 -15.62 -7.82 -3.99
C ALA A 39 -15.52 -6.32 -3.78
N HIS A 40 -15.86 -5.54 -4.81
CA HIS A 40 -16.05 -4.12 -4.77
C HIS A 40 -14.75 -3.29 -4.67
N TRP A 41 -14.89 -2.00 -4.38
CA TRP A 41 -13.81 -1.03 -4.39
C TRP A 41 -13.09 -0.93 -3.06
N ILE A 42 -11.75 -0.87 -3.10
CA ILE A 42 -10.92 -0.36 -1.99
C ILE A 42 -9.93 0.69 -2.50
N ASN A 43 -9.57 1.61 -1.63
CA ASN A 43 -8.40 2.49 -1.76
C ASN A 43 -7.62 2.52 -0.44
N ASP A 44 -7.29 3.65 0.13
CA ASP A 44 -6.35 3.87 1.23
C ASP A 44 -6.40 2.82 2.34
N PRO A 45 -5.24 2.30 2.78
CA PRO A 45 -5.16 1.59 4.06
C PRO A 45 -5.45 2.57 5.21
N ASN A 46 -6.24 2.13 6.17
CA ASN A 46 -6.68 2.93 7.30
C ASN A 46 -6.45 2.19 8.61
N GLY A 47 -6.38 2.93 9.70
CA GLY A 47 -6.51 2.40 11.04
C GLY A 47 -5.58 1.24 11.39
N MET A 48 -4.49 1.04 10.67
CA MET A 48 -3.62 -0.11 10.85
C MET A 48 -3.01 -0.14 12.23
N VAL A 49 -3.23 -1.24 12.96
CA VAL A 49 -2.76 -1.41 14.33
C VAL A 49 -2.47 -2.86 14.66
N PHE A 50 -1.39 -3.10 15.41
CA PHE A 50 -1.09 -4.41 16.00
C PHE A 50 -1.58 -4.42 17.45
N TYR A 51 -2.43 -5.38 17.81
CA TYR A 51 -2.92 -5.52 19.16
C TYR A 51 -3.14 -6.99 19.53
N LYS A 52 -2.56 -7.41 20.68
CA LYS A 52 -2.68 -8.77 21.22
C LYS A 52 -2.43 -9.91 20.22
N GLY A 53 -1.40 -9.75 19.37
CA GLY A 53 -1.01 -10.77 18.41
C GLY A 53 -1.80 -10.75 17.09
N ILE A 54 -2.66 -9.76 16.91
CA ILE A 54 -3.46 -9.57 15.69
C ILE A 54 -3.09 -8.26 15.03
N TYR A 55 -2.83 -8.32 13.73
CA TYR A 55 -2.72 -7.17 12.86
C TYR A 55 -4.10 -6.83 12.32
N HIS A 56 -4.53 -5.58 12.48
CA HIS A 56 -5.76 -5.06 11.91
C HIS A 56 -5.42 -4.15 10.74
N LEU A 57 -6.03 -4.37 9.60
CA LEU A 57 -6.02 -3.53 8.43
C LEU A 57 -7.45 -3.05 8.20
N PHE A 58 -7.70 -1.76 8.38
CA PHE A 58 -8.91 -1.14 7.88
C PHE A 58 -8.57 -0.47 6.54
N TYR A 59 -9.60 -0.23 5.74
CA TYR A 59 -9.41 0.35 4.41
C TYR A 59 -10.65 1.10 3.95
N GLN A 60 -10.45 2.08 3.09
CA GLN A 60 -11.56 2.73 2.40
C GLN A 60 -12.29 1.70 1.54
N TYR A 61 -13.59 1.57 1.74
CA TYR A 61 -14.39 0.52 1.13
C TYR A 61 -15.73 1.04 0.62
N HIS A 62 -16.06 0.76 -0.64
CA HIS A 62 -17.39 0.99 -1.19
C HIS A 62 -18.10 -0.36 -1.38
N PRO A 63 -18.97 -0.79 -0.48
CA PRO A 63 -19.51 -2.15 -0.45
C PRO A 63 -20.53 -2.46 -1.56
N GLU A 64 -20.95 -1.48 -2.34
CA GLU A 64 -22.01 -1.64 -3.34
C GLU A 64 -21.47 -1.55 -4.78
N SER A 65 -20.20 -1.18 -4.99
CA SER A 65 -19.67 -0.98 -6.33
C SER A 65 -18.16 -1.20 -6.40
N SER A 66 -17.65 -1.55 -7.58
CA SER A 66 -16.22 -1.62 -7.89
C SER A 66 -15.64 -0.29 -8.40
N VAL A 67 -16.33 0.82 -8.23
CA VAL A 67 -15.81 2.18 -8.45
C VAL A 67 -15.93 2.99 -7.16
N TRP A 68 -15.14 4.06 -7.05
CA TRP A 68 -15.18 4.94 -5.88
C TRP A 68 -16.58 5.51 -5.64
N GLY A 69 -16.98 5.61 -4.38
CA GLY A 69 -18.32 6.07 -3.99
C GLY A 69 -18.44 6.30 -2.48
N PRO A 70 -19.63 6.10 -1.89
CA PRO A 70 -19.83 6.27 -0.44
C PRO A 70 -18.93 5.38 0.39
N MET A 71 -17.92 5.98 1.02
CA MET A 71 -16.87 5.24 1.74
C MET A 71 -17.31 4.76 3.12
N HIS A 72 -16.92 3.53 3.43
CA HIS A 72 -16.96 2.86 4.71
C HIS A 72 -15.53 2.52 5.14
N TRP A 73 -15.32 2.11 6.37
CA TRP A 73 -14.12 1.35 6.72
C TRP A 73 -14.41 -0.14 6.64
N GLY A 74 -13.87 -0.79 5.60
CA GLY A 74 -13.72 -2.23 5.56
C GLY A 74 -12.70 -2.66 6.61
N HIS A 75 -12.65 -3.96 6.94
CA HIS A 75 -11.77 -4.49 7.96
C HIS A 75 -11.25 -5.86 7.56
N ALA A 76 -9.96 -6.09 7.78
CA ALA A 76 -9.32 -7.40 7.68
C ALA A 76 -8.36 -7.60 8.84
N THR A 77 -8.14 -8.85 9.22
CA THR A 77 -7.22 -9.24 10.30
C THR A 77 -6.22 -10.27 9.82
N SER A 78 -5.02 -10.25 10.40
CA SER A 78 -3.97 -11.23 10.14
C SER A 78 -3.17 -11.52 11.41
N LYS A 79 -2.57 -12.70 11.49
CA LYS A 79 -1.59 -13.06 12.54
C LYS A 79 -0.14 -12.85 12.10
N ASP A 80 0.08 -12.66 10.79
CA ASP A 80 1.41 -12.60 10.17
C ASP A 80 1.57 -11.52 9.09
N MET A 81 0.60 -10.63 8.90
CA MET A 81 0.56 -9.60 7.85
C MET A 81 0.53 -10.15 6.41
N VAL A 82 0.46 -11.46 6.24
CA VAL A 82 0.49 -12.15 4.93
C VAL A 82 -0.87 -12.76 4.63
N HIS A 83 -1.39 -13.57 5.55
CA HIS A 83 -2.69 -14.23 5.41
C HIS A 83 -3.78 -13.37 6.06
N TRP A 84 -4.55 -12.68 5.24
CA TRP A 84 -5.59 -11.76 5.67
C TRP A 84 -6.97 -12.39 5.60
N GLN A 85 -7.77 -12.18 6.66
CA GLN A 85 -9.17 -12.58 6.73
C GLN A 85 -10.06 -11.34 6.80
N GLU A 86 -10.95 -11.17 5.81
CA GLU A 86 -11.93 -10.10 5.86
C GLU A 86 -12.89 -10.28 7.04
N GLN A 87 -13.19 -9.19 7.69
CA GLN A 87 -14.10 -9.05 8.82
C GLN A 87 -15.33 -8.23 8.40
N PRO A 88 -16.38 -8.20 9.21
CA PRO A 88 -17.48 -7.25 8.98
C PRO A 88 -16.99 -5.81 8.88
N ILE A 89 -17.71 -4.98 8.13
CA ILE A 89 -17.43 -3.54 8.01
C ILE A 89 -17.36 -2.94 9.42
N ALA A 90 -16.27 -2.21 9.71
CA ALA A 90 -16.03 -1.62 11.02
C ALA A 90 -16.79 -0.32 11.24
N LEU A 91 -16.81 0.57 10.23
CA LEU A 91 -17.47 1.87 10.32
C LEU A 91 -18.35 2.12 9.10
N TYR A 92 -19.59 2.47 9.37
CA TYR A 92 -20.61 2.83 8.37
C TYR A 92 -20.82 4.34 8.32
N PRO A 93 -21.18 4.93 7.16
CA PRO A 93 -21.67 6.30 7.06
C PRO A 93 -22.82 6.58 8.05
N ASP A 94 -22.96 7.84 8.43
CA ASP A 94 -24.08 8.32 9.26
C ASP A 94 -24.52 9.74 8.86
N SER A 95 -25.24 10.42 9.76
CA SER A 95 -25.73 11.78 9.50
C SER A 95 -24.62 12.83 9.31
N LEU A 96 -23.39 12.56 9.81
CA LEU A 96 -22.23 13.45 9.64
C LEU A 96 -21.53 13.24 8.29
N GLY A 97 -21.74 12.10 7.62
CA GLY A 97 -21.19 11.84 6.29
C GLY A 97 -20.61 10.45 6.09
N TYR A 98 -19.86 10.30 4.99
CA TYR A 98 -19.06 9.11 4.67
C TYR A 98 -17.87 8.99 5.62
N ILE A 99 -17.30 7.79 5.71
CA ILE A 99 -16.14 7.51 6.55
C ILE A 99 -14.89 7.55 5.69
N PHE A 100 -14.18 8.68 5.68
CA PHE A 100 -12.92 8.85 4.99
C PHE A 100 -11.74 8.35 5.83
N SER A 101 -10.53 8.49 5.29
CA SER A 101 -9.31 7.93 5.87
C SER A 101 -8.98 8.42 7.26
N GLY A 102 -8.15 7.66 7.96
CA GLY A 102 -7.74 7.94 9.32
C GLY A 102 -6.88 6.82 9.93
N SER A 103 -6.74 6.82 11.24
CA SER A 103 -5.86 5.92 11.98
C SER A 103 -6.52 5.30 13.21
N THR A 104 -5.90 4.26 13.75
CA THR A 104 -6.31 3.65 15.02
C THR A 104 -5.12 3.61 15.98
N VAL A 105 -5.37 3.90 17.25
CA VAL A 105 -4.38 3.82 18.33
C VAL A 105 -4.84 2.88 19.44
N VAL A 106 -3.87 2.32 20.17
CA VAL A 106 -4.12 1.60 21.43
C VAL A 106 -3.98 2.61 22.57
N ASP A 107 -5.07 2.94 23.22
CA ASP A 107 -5.06 3.87 24.36
C ASP A 107 -4.75 3.11 25.66
N VAL A 108 -3.51 2.67 25.80
CA VAL A 108 -3.03 1.83 26.91
C VAL A 108 -3.33 2.45 28.27
N ASN A 109 -3.22 3.77 28.38
CA ASN A 109 -3.42 4.52 29.60
C ASN A 109 -4.88 4.94 29.81
N ASN A 110 -5.79 4.55 28.91
CA ASN A 110 -7.20 4.95 28.94
C ASN A 110 -7.40 6.47 29.08
N THR A 111 -6.55 7.23 28.39
CA THR A 111 -6.60 8.71 28.42
C THR A 111 -7.93 9.23 27.87
N SER A 112 -8.55 8.52 26.96
CA SER A 112 -9.88 8.82 26.41
C SER A 112 -11.01 8.57 27.41
N GLY A 113 -10.76 7.75 28.45
CA GLY A 113 -11.79 7.36 29.41
C GLY A 113 -12.89 6.48 28.83
N PHE A 114 -12.66 5.81 27.67
CA PHE A 114 -13.63 4.88 27.08
C PHE A 114 -13.54 3.50 27.72
N GLY A 115 -12.35 3.10 28.21
CA GLY A 115 -12.15 1.83 28.87
C GLY A 115 -12.86 1.74 30.21
N LYS A 116 -13.53 0.60 30.46
CA LYS A 116 -14.22 0.28 31.72
C LYS A 116 -13.56 -0.95 32.34
N ASN A 117 -13.48 -1.01 33.67
CA ASN A 117 -13.00 -2.19 34.41
C ASN A 117 -11.62 -2.69 33.93
N GLY A 118 -10.69 -1.78 33.64
CA GLY A 118 -9.34 -2.12 33.19
C GLY A 118 -9.23 -2.50 31.70
N GLN A 119 -10.28 -2.36 30.91
CA GLN A 119 -10.19 -2.54 29.45
C GLN A 119 -9.35 -1.46 28.81
N VAL A 120 -8.51 -1.85 27.87
CA VAL A 120 -7.72 -0.93 27.02
C VAL A 120 -8.51 -0.67 25.72
N PRO A 121 -8.95 0.56 25.45
CA PRO A 121 -9.68 0.82 24.23
C PRO A 121 -8.75 0.91 23.01
N LEU A 122 -9.20 0.39 21.89
CA LEU A 122 -8.73 0.83 20.58
C LEU A 122 -9.55 2.06 20.20
N VAL A 123 -8.89 3.13 19.74
CA VAL A 123 -9.59 4.37 19.33
C VAL A 123 -9.24 4.66 17.89
N ALA A 124 -10.24 4.65 17.02
CA ALA A 124 -10.14 5.08 15.62
C ALA A 124 -10.40 6.59 15.55
N ILE A 125 -9.57 7.31 14.81
CA ILE A 125 -9.72 8.72 14.47
C ILE A 125 -9.81 8.78 12.96
N PHE A 126 -10.89 9.41 12.43
CA PHE A 126 -11.18 9.39 11.00
C PHE A 126 -11.88 10.68 10.56
N THR A 127 -11.91 10.91 9.27
CA THR A 127 -12.62 12.05 8.69
C THR A 127 -14.05 11.65 8.35
N HIS A 128 -15.03 12.41 8.86
CA HIS A 128 -16.37 12.44 8.27
C HIS A 128 -16.37 13.37 7.07
N HIS A 129 -16.91 12.91 5.94
CA HIS A 129 -17.05 13.66 4.71
C HIS A 129 -18.54 13.83 4.35
N ASN A 130 -19.06 15.04 4.49
CA ASN A 130 -20.46 15.35 4.22
C ASN A 130 -20.67 15.76 2.76
N ALA A 131 -20.90 14.80 1.88
CA ALA A 131 -21.10 15.03 0.45
C ALA A 131 -22.26 16.02 0.12
N LYS A 132 -23.23 16.20 1.03
CA LYS A 132 -24.33 17.17 0.82
C LYS A 132 -23.84 18.62 0.85
N LEU A 133 -22.70 18.88 1.48
CA LEU A 133 -22.11 20.21 1.62
C LEU A 133 -21.13 20.57 0.48
N GLU A 134 -20.68 19.60 -0.32
CA GLU A 134 -19.62 19.80 -1.34
C GLU A 134 -19.86 21.02 -2.23
N LYS A 135 -21.09 21.23 -2.69
CA LYS A 135 -21.43 22.34 -3.59
C LYS A 135 -21.77 23.64 -2.87
N SER A 136 -22.27 23.58 -1.64
CA SER A 136 -22.82 24.74 -0.93
C SER A 136 -21.85 25.34 0.09
N LYS A 137 -21.04 24.50 0.74
CA LYS A 137 -20.11 24.88 1.82
C LYS A 137 -18.88 23.98 1.80
N PRO A 138 -18.05 24.02 0.73
CA PRO A 138 -16.91 23.11 0.57
C PRO A 138 -15.91 23.18 1.73
N GLU A 139 -15.82 24.31 2.41
CA GLU A 139 -14.98 24.54 3.59
C GLU A 139 -15.53 23.91 4.89
N GLN A 140 -16.71 23.29 4.84
CA GLN A 140 -17.34 22.62 6.00
C GLN A 140 -17.59 21.11 5.74
N VAL A 141 -17.15 20.60 4.61
CA VAL A 141 -17.43 19.23 4.17
C VAL A 141 -16.80 18.19 5.10
N GLN A 142 -15.60 18.45 5.62
CA GLN A 142 -14.79 17.48 6.34
C GLN A 142 -14.57 17.90 7.79
N SER A 143 -14.65 16.94 8.71
CA SER A 143 -14.36 17.13 10.14
C SER A 143 -13.80 15.83 10.72
N GLN A 144 -13.04 15.91 11.84
CA GLN A 144 -12.44 14.72 12.42
C GLN A 144 -13.31 14.17 13.54
N SER A 145 -13.52 12.87 13.52
CA SER A 145 -14.36 12.13 14.45
C SER A 145 -13.64 10.92 15.02
N ILE A 146 -14.17 10.35 16.10
CA ILE A 146 -13.61 9.16 16.72
C ILE A 146 -14.67 8.08 16.94
N ALA A 147 -14.19 6.83 16.90
CA ALA A 147 -14.91 5.65 17.36
C ALA A 147 -13.98 4.81 18.24
N TYR A 148 -14.55 3.98 19.10
CA TYR A 148 -13.76 3.13 19.98
C TYR A 148 -14.26 1.70 20.00
N SER A 149 -13.35 0.77 20.27
CA SER A 149 -13.63 -0.64 20.49
C SER A 149 -13.13 -1.07 21.87
N LEU A 150 -13.91 -1.87 22.58
CA LEU A 150 -13.57 -2.47 23.87
C LEU A 150 -13.44 -3.99 23.79
N ASP A 151 -13.58 -4.57 22.60
CA ASP A 151 -13.56 -6.00 22.31
C ASP A 151 -12.49 -6.37 21.26
N GLU A 152 -11.33 -5.68 21.32
CA GLU A 152 -10.17 -5.95 20.49
C GLU A 152 -10.40 -5.70 19.00
N GLY A 153 -11.22 -4.68 18.66
CA GLY A 153 -11.48 -4.26 17.29
C GLY A 153 -12.59 -5.02 16.57
N LYS A 154 -13.35 -5.89 17.27
CA LYS A 154 -14.46 -6.64 16.66
C LYS A 154 -15.66 -5.77 16.39
N THR A 155 -16.01 -4.90 17.34
CA THR A 155 -17.10 -3.93 17.18
C THR A 155 -16.66 -2.53 17.54
N TRP A 156 -17.29 -1.52 16.93
CA TRP A 156 -16.94 -0.12 17.07
C TRP A 156 -18.14 0.73 17.44
N THR A 157 -17.93 1.61 18.41
CA THR A 157 -18.94 2.59 18.86
C THR A 157 -18.46 3.99 18.52
N LYS A 158 -19.20 4.73 17.72
CA LYS A 158 -18.92 6.14 17.44
C LYS A 158 -19.16 6.99 18.69
N TYR A 159 -18.26 7.93 18.94
CA TYR A 159 -18.37 8.83 20.08
C TYR A 159 -19.53 9.81 19.90
N ALA A 160 -20.40 9.92 20.91
CA ALA A 160 -21.57 10.79 20.83
C ALA A 160 -21.24 12.30 20.73
N GLY A 161 -20.03 12.70 21.15
CA GLY A 161 -19.55 14.08 21.06
C GLY A 161 -18.82 14.40 19.74
N ASN A 162 -18.95 13.59 18.69
CA ASN A 162 -18.38 13.89 17.38
C ASN A 162 -19.07 15.10 16.71
N PRO A 163 -18.31 15.88 15.88
CA PRO A 163 -16.88 15.76 15.61
C PRO A 163 -16.01 16.29 16.76
N VAL A 164 -14.84 15.66 16.99
CA VAL A 164 -13.85 16.11 17.99
C VAL A 164 -12.94 17.23 17.47
N VAL A 165 -12.81 17.36 16.14
CA VAL A 165 -12.18 18.51 15.48
C VAL A 165 -13.14 19.00 14.39
N PRO A 166 -13.97 20.00 14.67
CA PRO A 166 -14.82 20.63 13.65
C PRO A 166 -13.94 21.34 12.60
N ASN A 167 -14.45 21.46 11.38
CA ASN A 167 -13.72 22.16 10.32
C ASN A 167 -13.57 23.67 10.62
N PRO A 168 -12.37 24.22 10.61
CA PRO A 168 -12.15 25.64 10.87
C PRO A 168 -12.33 26.54 9.63
N GLY A 169 -12.94 26.04 8.56
CA GLY A 169 -13.13 26.77 7.29
C GLY A 169 -12.08 26.42 6.24
N ILE A 170 -11.63 25.17 6.20
CA ILE A 170 -10.60 24.67 5.28
C ILE A 170 -11.20 23.62 4.35
N THR A 171 -11.09 23.82 3.03
CA THR A 171 -11.31 22.74 2.06
C THR A 171 -10.17 21.73 2.17
N ASP A 172 -10.43 20.44 1.90
CA ASP A 172 -9.41 19.37 2.03
C ASP A 172 -8.79 19.33 3.45
N PHE A 173 -9.60 18.99 4.43
CA PHE A 173 -9.26 18.91 5.84
C PHE A 173 -9.49 17.49 6.34
N ARG A 174 -8.52 16.56 6.07
CA ARG A 174 -8.74 15.11 6.20
C ARG A 174 -7.53 14.29 6.57
N ASP A 175 -7.74 12.99 6.74
CA ASP A 175 -6.75 11.92 6.90
C ASP A 175 -5.93 12.06 8.19
N PRO A 176 -6.57 12.05 9.38
CA PRO A 176 -5.87 12.20 10.65
C PRO A 176 -5.04 10.97 10.97
N LYS A 177 -3.74 11.15 11.14
CA LYS A 177 -2.83 10.14 11.70
C LYS A 177 -2.45 10.51 13.11
N VAL A 178 -2.74 9.66 14.07
CA VAL A 178 -2.54 9.93 15.50
C VAL A 178 -1.49 8.99 16.08
N ARG A 179 -0.64 9.57 16.95
CA ARG A 179 0.42 8.86 17.64
C ARG A 179 0.62 9.43 19.06
N TRP A 180 0.96 8.54 20.00
CA TRP A 180 1.39 8.97 21.33
C TRP A 180 2.81 9.56 21.27
N TYR A 181 2.99 10.75 21.86
CA TYR A 181 4.28 11.44 21.99
C TYR A 181 4.76 11.34 23.43
N GLU A 182 5.59 10.34 23.69
CA GLU A 182 6.04 9.96 25.04
C GLU A 182 6.72 11.08 25.81
N PRO A 183 7.60 11.93 25.19
CA PRO A 183 8.30 12.97 25.94
C PRO A 183 7.39 14.02 26.62
N GLN A 184 6.18 14.23 26.10
CA GLN A 184 5.24 15.22 26.63
C GLN A 184 3.92 14.58 27.07
N LYS A 185 3.82 13.24 27.08
CA LYS A 185 2.62 12.49 27.52
C LYS A 185 1.32 12.99 26.88
N LYS A 186 1.32 13.12 25.56
CA LYS A 186 0.18 13.62 24.78
C LYS A 186 0.06 12.91 23.44
N TRP A 187 -1.11 12.94 22.86
CA TRP A 187 -1.38 12.51 21.51
C TRP A 187 -1.01 13.61 20.52
N ILE A 188 -0.42 13.25 19.39
CA ILE A 188 -0.18 14.12 18.24
C ILE A 188 -1.01 13.62 17.10
N MET A 189 -1.74 14.51 16.44
CA MET A 189 -2.42 14.28 15.18
C MET A 189 -1.68 15.01 14.08
N THR A 190 -1.36 14.32 13.01
CA THR A 190 -0.85 14.83 11.75
C THR A 190 -2.01 14.81 10.77
N LEU A 191 -2.44 15.98 10.28
CA LEU A 191 -3.65 16.15 9.49
C LEU A 191 -3.34 16.84 8.16
N ALA A 192 -3.82 16.31 7.05
CA ALA A 192 -3.72 16.98 5.75
C ALA A 192 -4.66 18.17 5.68
N THR A 193 -4.14 19.32 5.25
CA THR A 193 -4.88 20.58 5.12
C THR A 193 -4.50 21.26 3.81
N LYS A 194 -5.25 20.98 2.74
CA LYS A 194 -4.95 21.40 1.36
C LYS A 194 -3.61 20.84 0.85
N ASP A 195 -2.60 21.68 0.78
CA ASP A 195 -1.24 21.42 0.25
C ASP A 195 -0.17 21.43 1.35
N ARG A 196 -0.55 21.13 2.59
CA ARG A 196 0.32 21.13 3.78
C ARG A 196 -0.19 20.18 4.84
N VAL A 197 0.57 20.05 5.90
CA VAL A 197 0.22 19.29 7.10
C VAL A 197 0.01 20.24 8.26
N THR A 198 -1.04 20.03 9.04
CA THR A 198 -1.27 20.72 10.33
C THR A 198 -1.12 19.72 11.47
N PHE A 199 -0.36 20.11 12.49
CA PHE A 199 -0.19 19.33 13.71
C PHE A 199 -1.17 19.80 14.78
N TYR A 200 -1.80 18.84 15.45
CA TYR A 200 -2.62 19.06 16.63
C TYR A 200 -2.09 18.20 17.78
N SER A 201 -2.36 18.61 19.02
CA SER A 201 -2.10 17.80 20.20
C SER A 201 -3.33 17.65 21.08
N SER A 202 -3.41 16.50 21.79
CA SER A 202 -4.52 16.22 22.71
C SER A 202 -4.03 15.44 23.94
N PRO A 203 -4.54 15.73 25.13
CA PRO A 203 -4.31 14.92 26.32
C PRO A 203 -5.16 13.64 26.34
N ASN A 204 -6.27 13.58 25.56
CA ASN A 204 -7.34 12.59 25.76
C ASN A 204 -8.09 12.16 24.50
N LEU A 205 -7.56 12.42 23.28
CA LEU A 205 -8.15 12.09 21.98
C LEU A 205 -9.47 12.81 21.66
N LYS A 206 -10.02 13.58 22.57
CA LYS A 206 -11.30 14.30 22.44
C LYS A 206 -11.13 15.80 22.27
N ASN A 207 -10.18 16.37 23.01
CA ASN A 207 -9.93 17.81 23.04
C ASN A 207 -8.60 18.09 22.33
N TRP A 208 -8.64 18.76 21.20
CA TRP A 208 -7.50 18.99 20.33
C TRP A 208 -7.10 20.47 20.29
N THR A 209 -5.81 20.72 20.40
CA THR A 209 -5.20 22.04 20.25
C THR A 209 -4.36 22.06 18.99
N ARG A 210 -4.56 23.04 18.10
CA ARG A 210 -3.72 23.26 16.94
C ARG A 210 -2.34 23.75 17.39
N GLU A 211 -1.27 23.15 16.86
CA GLU A 211 0.11 23.48 17.23
C GLU A 211 0.83 24.25 16.11
N SER A 212 1.00 23.68 14.92
CA SER A 212 1.73 24.28 13.81
C SER A 212 1.33 23.73 12.46
N ASP A 213 1.86 24.32 11.38
CA ASP A 213 1.79 23.80 10.01
C ASP A 213 3.18 23.46 9.50
N PHE A 214 3.24 22.57 8.50
CA PHE A 214 4.42 22.22 7.73
C PHE A 214 4.07 22.06 6.26
N GLY A 215 4.95 22.46 5.35
CA GLY A 215 4.84 22.19 3.93
C GLY A 215 4.37 23.37 3.10
N SER A 216 4.27 24.60 3.64
CA SER A 216 3.88 25.76 2.84
C SER A 216 4.92 26.15 1.77
N HIS A 217 6.19 25.75 1.96
CA HIS A 217 7.31 26.04 1.09
C HIS A 217 8.19 24.80 0.82
N GLU A 218 7.95 23.70 1.53
CA GLU A 218 8.70 22.47 1.44
C GLU A 218 7.96 21.43 0.61
N GLY A 219 8.72 20.58 -0.09
CA GLY A 219 8.20 19.45 -0.83
C GLY A 219 7.62 19.82 -2.20
N ALA A 220 6.97 18.84 -2.80
CA ALA A 220 6.28 18.96 -4.07
C ALA A 220 4.85 19.42 -3.85
N HIS A 221 4.41 20.36 -4.69
CA HIS A 221 3.07 20.93 -4.71
C HIS A 221 2.41 20.72 -6.09
N GLY A 222 1.12 21.06 -6.16
CA GLY A 222 0.33 21.00 -7.40
C GLY A 222 -0.89 20.10 -7.30
N GLY A 223 -0.93 19.25 -6.27
CA GLY A 223 -2.09 18.46 -5.86
C GLY A 223 -2.38 18.67 -4.39
N VAL A 224 -3.50 18.14 -3.94
CA VAL A 224 -3.85 18.08 -2.52
C VAL A 224 -2.90 17.13 -1.81
N TRP A 225 -2.45 17.49 -0.62
CA TRP A 225 -1.73 16.59 0.26
C TRP A 225 -2.72 15.71 1.02
N GLU A 226 -2.41 14.40 1.10
CA GLU A 226 -3.31 13.39 1.68
C GLU A 226 -2.51 12.38 2.53
N CYS A 227 -3.21 11.68 3.41
CA CYS A 227 -2.69 10.56 4.20
C CYS A 227 -1.32 10.83 4.84
N PRO A 228 -1.14 11.94 5.61
CA PRO A 228 0.14 12.22 6.24
C PRO A 228 0.41 11.22 7.36
N ASP A 229 1.68 10.83 7.53
CA ASP A 229 2.13 10.00 8.65
C ASP A 229 3.43 10.55 9.25
N LEU A 230 3.49 10.67 10.57
CA LEU A 230 4.65 11.14 11.30
C LEU A 230 5.14 10.04 12.25
N PHE A 231 6.34 9.50 12.03
CA PHE A 231 6.88 8.40 12.83
C PHE A 231 8.39 8.52 13.05
N PRO A 232 8.92 7.98 14.17
CA PRO A 232 10.36 7.93 14.40
C PRO A 232 10.97 6.69 13.75
N LEU A 233 12.19 6.87 13.23
CA LEU A 233 13.09 5.78 12.85
C LEU A 233 14.43 5.96 13.58
N THR A 234 15.05 4.85 13.96
CA THR A 234 16.35 4.90 14.63
C THR A 234 17.48 4.82 13.60
N TYR A 235 18.39 5.80 13.65
CA TYR A 235 19.61 5.78 12.86
C TYR A 235 20.82 5.97 13.76
N LYS A 236 21.75 5.00 13.79
CA LYS A 236 22.96 4.99 14.66
C LYS A 236 22.65 5.35 16.13
N GLY A 237 21.57 4.81 16.69
CA GLY A 237 21.13 5.02 18.06
C GLY A 237 20.42 6.36 18.32
N LYS A 238 20.29 7.23 17.32
CA LYS A 238 19.51 8.49 17.40
C LYS A 238 18.14 8.29 16.78
N SER A 239 17.09 8.78 17.44
CA SER A 239 15.74 8.84 16.86
C SER A 239 15.65 10.01 15.89
N MET A 240 15.31 9.74 14.64
CA MET A 240 15.01 10.71 13.61
C MET A 240 13.52 10.61 13.27
N TRP A 241 12.87 11.73 13.02
CA TRP A 241 11.46 11.72 12.61
C TRP A 241 11.33 11.73 11.11
N VAL A 242 10.38 10.96 10.62
CA VAL A 242 9.99 10.95 9.20
C VAL A 242 8.56 11.45 9.11
N LEU A 243 8.33 12.42 8.24
CA LEU A 243 7.02 12.87 7.81
C LEU A 243 6.80 12.38 6.39
N LEU A 244 5.84 11.48 6.21
CA LEU A 244 5.40 10.93 4.93
C LEU A 244 4.10 11.63 4.54
N VAL A 245 3.95 11.99 3.26
CA VAL A 245 2.76 12.67 2.73
C VAL A 245 2.51 12.23 1.31
N SER A 246 1.29 11.81 1.03
CA SER A 246 0.82 11.55 -0.34
C SER A 246 0.44 12.85 -1.04
N ILE A 247 0.66 12.92 -2.35
CA ILE A 247 0.30 14.05 -3.20
C ILE A 247 -0.51 13.59 -4.41
N GLY A 248 -1.66 14.21 -4.64
CA GLY A 248 -2.63 13.78 -5.65
C GLY A 248 -2.21 14.01 -7.11
N SER A 249 -1.13 14.74 -7.39
CA SER A 249 -0.62 14.98 -8.73
C SER A 249 0.83 15.47 -8.73
N LYS A 250 1.44 15.57 -9.92
CA LYS A 250 2.82 16.07 -10.12
C LYS A 250 3.91 15.25 -9.42
N ALA A 251 3.69 13.95 -9.29
CA ALA A 251 4.74 13.02 -8.95
C ALA A 251 5.81 12.92 -10.05
N PRO A 252 7.02 12.41 -9.78
CA PRO A 252 8.11 12.32 -10.77
C PRO A 252 7.73 11.59 -12.05
N ASN A 253 6.91 10.55 -11.95
CA ASN A 253 6.46 9.73 -13.08
C ASN A 253 5.05 10.12 -13.58
N GLY A 254 4.48 11.21 -13.06
CA GLY A 254 3.11 11.64 -13.33
C GLY A 254 2.08 10.92 -12.42
N GLY A 255 0.86 11.47 -12.33
CA GLY A 255 -0.18 10.92 -11.46
C GLY A 255 0.07 11.17 -9.98
N THR A 256 -0.19 10.17 -9.14
CA THR A 256 -0.10 10.26 -7.68
C THR A 256 1.16 9.58 -7.13
N ALA A 257 1.74 10.10 -6.05
CA ALA A 257 2.86 9.49 -5.34
C ALA A 257 2.94 9.97 -3.88
N ALA A 258 3.84 9.37 -3.10
CA ALA A 258 4.10 9.76 -1.72
C ALA A 258 5.52 10.30 -1.56
N GLN A 259 5.64 11.51 -1.01
CA GLN A 259 6.89 12.16 -0.65
C GLN A 259 7.17 12.03 0.85
N TYR A 260 8.44 12.09 1.23
CA TYR A 260 8.80 12.08 2.64
C TYR A 260 9.93 13.05 3.00
N PHE A 261 9.96 13.43 4.26
CA PHE A 261 10.96 14.31 4.86
C PHE A 261 11.56 13.62 6.08
N VAL A 262 12.87 13.69 6.22
CA VAL A 262 13.58 13.25 7.43
C VAL A 262 13.97 14.49 8.23
N GLY A 263 13.75 14.47 9.55
CA GLY A 263 14.04 15.64 10.38
C GLY A 263 13.88 15.38 11.87
N ASP A 264 13.61 16.44 12.60
CA ASP A 264 13.34 16.43 14.04
C ASP A 264 11.90 16.90 14.32
N PHE A 265 11.29 16.35 15.37
CA PHE A 265 9.97 16.77 15.84
C PHE A 265 9.99 16.97 17.37
N ASN A 266 9.53 18.12 17.84
CA ASN A 266 9.59 18.50 19.24
C ASN A 266 8.25 18.36 20.00
N GLY A 267 7.26 17.69 19.38
CA GLY A 267 5.90 17.57 19.91
C GLY A 267 4.95 18.68 19.47
N LYS A 268 5.44 19.65 18.66
CA LYS A 268 4.66 20.76 18.10
C LYS A 268 5.00 21.03 16.65
N THR A 269 6.29 21.09 16.33
CA THR A 269 6.83 21.52 15.05
C THR A 269 7.74 20.45 14.47
N PHE A 270 7.59 20.15 13.20
CA PHE A 270 8.52 19.34 12.42
C PHE A 270 9.52 20.25 11.70
N THR A 271 10.81 19.90 11.80
CA THR A 271 11.91 20.62 11.14
C THR A 271 12.66 19.64 10.25
N PRO A 272 12.62 19.77 8.91
CA PRO A 272 13.30 18.85 8.01
C PRO A 272 14.81 19.07 8.06
N SER A 273 15.60 18.01 7.93
CA SER A 273 17.07 18.06 7.85
C SER A 273 17.58 18.39 6.44
N SER A 274 16.72 18.34 5.43
CA SER A 274 17.03 18.62 4.03
C SER A 274 15.79 19.22 3.34
N THR A 275 16.02 20.10 2.37
CA THR A 275 14.97 20.70 1.53
C THR A 275 14.68 19.88 0.28
N GLN A 276 15.47 18.80 0.04
CA GLN A 276 15.27 17.94 -1.12
C GLN A 276 13.98 17.13 -0.98
N THR A 277 13.13 17.15 -2.01
CA THR A 277 11.98 16.25 -2.10
C THR A 277 12.45 14.82 -2.34
N LYS A 278 12.03 13.90 -1.49
CA LYS A 278 12.32 12.47 -1.58
C LYS A 278 11.02 11.70 -1.76
N TRP A 279 11.00 10.73 -2.65
CA TRP A 279 9.83 9.94 -2.94
C TRP A 279 9.96 8.54 -2.33
N MET A 280 8.85 8.04 -1.78
CA MET A 280 8.79 6.72 -1.16
C MET A 280 8.86 5.61 -2.22
N ASP A 281 8.24 5.83 -3.36
CA ASP A 281 8.15 4.91 -4.48
C ASP A 281 8.29 5.70 -5.80
N TYR A 282 9.01 5.15 -6.76
CA TYR A 282 9.24 5.74 -8.08
C TYR A 282 8.43 5.07 -9.19
N GLY A 283 7.70 3.99 -8.87
CA GLY A 283 6.56 3.52 -9.66
C GLY A 283 5.39 4.46 -9.49
N THR A 284 4.28 4.19 -10.15
CA THR A 284 3.10 5.04 -10.06
C THR A 284 1.99 4.45 -9.20
N ASP A 285 2.14 3.21 -8.73
CA ASP A 285 1.06 2.47 -8.09
C ASP A 285 1.35 2.14 -6.61
N ASP A 286 1.83 3.12 -5.85
CA ASP A 286 1.89 3.09 -4.39
C ASP A 286 1.45 4.45 -3.83
N TYR A 287 0.25 4.50 -3.29
CA TYR A 287 -0.39 5.73 -2.80
C TYR A 287 -1.00 5.55 -1.42
N ALA A 288 -1.21 6.66 -0.70
CA ALA A 288 -1.85 6.73 0.60
C ALA A 288 -1.21 5.81 1.67
N GLY A 289 0.09 5.48 1.48
CA GLY A 289 0.82 4.60 2.38
C GLY A 289 0.92 5.17 3.78
N VAL A 290 0.58 4.35 4.79
CA VAL A 290 0.69 4.70 6.21
C VAL A 290 1.25 3.53 7.03
N THR A 291 1.76 3.83 8.22
CA THR A 291 2.39 2.84 9.10
C THR A 291 1.40 2.19 10.06
N PHE A 292 1.68 0.94 10.47
CA PHE A 292 0.98 0.30 11.58
C PHE A 292 1.29 0.98 12.91
N ALA A 293 0.28 1.18 13.74
CA ALA A 293 0.45 1.59 15.13
C ALA A 293 0.80 0.39 16.03
N ASN A 294 1.48 0.68 17.15
CA ASN A 294 1.79 -0.29 18.22
C ASN A 294 2.68 -1.48 17.81
N MET A 295 3.61 -1.27 16.87
CA MET A 295 4.54 -2.29 16.36
C MET A 295 5.83 -2.45 17.18
N GLY A 296 5.92 -1.84 18.36
CA GLY A 296 7.15 -1.82 19.16
C GLY A 296 8.27 -1.04 18.46
N SER A 297 9.42 -1.68 18.23
CA SER A 297 10.58 -1.06 17.57
C SER A 297 10.53 -1.10 16.04
N ARG A 298 9.61 -1.84 15.45
CA ARG A 298 9.46 -1.96 13.99
C ARG A 298 8.56 -0.83 13.46
N THR A 299 8.86 -0.39 12.26
CA THR A 299 7.98 0.51 11.50
C THR A 299 7.63 -0.18 10.21
N VAL A 300 6.37 -0.58 10.07
CA VAL A 300 5.87 -1.31 8.90
C VAL A 300 4.78 -0.49 8.23
N LEU A 301 4.88 -0.35 6.91
CA LEU A 301 4.00 0.43 6.05
C LEU A 301 3.27 -0.48 5.07
N MET A 302 2.07 -0.12 4.70
CA MET A 302 1.36 -0.58 3.51
C MET A 302 0.75 0.61 2.79
N GLY A 303 0.70 0.55 1.46
CA GLY A 303 0.07 1.55 0.61
C GLY A 303 -1.05 0.95 -0.26
N TRP A 304 -1.85 1.80 -0.88
CA TRP A 304 -2.81 1.40 -1.90
C TRP A 304 -2.09 1.23 -3.24
N MET A 305 -2.14 0.02 -3.79
CA MET A 305 -1.50 -0.35 -5.05
C MET A 305 -2.40 0.04 -6.21
N ASN A 306 -2.42 1.30 -6.54
CA ASN A 306 -3.14 1.89 -7.68
C ASN A 306 -2.79 3.38 -7.82
N ASN A 307 -3.41 4.05 -8.81
CA ASN A 307 -3.23 5.47 -9.10
C ASN A 307 -4.57 6.13 -9.45
N TRP A 308 -4.87 7.28 -8.87
CA TRP A 308 -6.13 7.99 -9.10
C TRP A 308 -6.38 8.34 -10.59
N GLN A 309 -5.32 8.44 -11.41
CA GLN A 309 -5.45 8.71 -12.82
C GLN A 309 -6.30 7.65 -13.55
N TYR A 310 -6.22 6.37 -13.11
CA TYR A 310 -6.88 5.25 -13.80
C TYR A 310 -7.59 4.24 -12.88
N ALA A 311 -7.54 4.43 -11.59
CA ALA A 311 -8.05 3.44 -10.63
C ALA A 311 -9.50 3.01 -10.91
N ASN A 312 -10.37 3.94 -11.31
CA ASN A 312 -11.76 3.63 -11.67
C ASN A 312 -11.91 2.90 -13.01
N LYS A 313 -10.84 2.75 -13.80
CA LYS A 313 -10.88 2.24 -15.18
C LYS A 313 -10.09 0.94 -15.37
N VAL A 314 -9.25 0.53 -14.38
CA VAL A 314 -8.49 -0.73 -14.49
C VAL A 314 -9.39 -1.90 -14.82
N PRO A 315 -8.90 -2.91 -15.59
CA PRO A 315 -9.73 -3.94 -16.21
C PRO A 315 -10.15 -5.07 -15.24
N THR A 316 -10.41 -4.72 -13.98
CA THR A 316 -11.05 -5.59 -12.99
C THR A 316 -12.51 -5.18 -12.83
N THR A 317 -13.42 -6.12 -12.58
CA THR A 317 -14.86 -5.87 -12.60
C THR A 317 -15.56 -6.15 -11.28
N THR A 318 -15.34 -7.32 -10.68
CA THR A 318 -15.98 -7.74 -9.44
C THR A 318 -15.33 -7.09 -8.20
N TRP A 319 -14.08 -6.71 -8.29
CA TRP A 319 -13.28 -6.06 -7.26
C TRP A 319 -12.36 -5.02 -7.89
N ARG A 320 -11.86 -4.08 -7.11
CA ARG A 320 -10.90 -3.08 -7.58
C ARG A 320 -10.08 -2.52 -6.42
N GLY A 321 -8.76 -2.41 -6.65
CA GLY A 321 -7.78 -2.00 -5.65
C GLY A 321 -7.14 -3.19 -4.93
N ALA A 322 -5.88 -3.02 -4.55
CA ALA A 322 -5.10 -3.94 -3.73
C ALA A 322 -4.19 -3.11 -2.81
N MET A 323 -3.62 -3.73 -1.77
CA MET A 323 -2.55 -3.14 -0.97
C MET A 323 -1.20 -3.63 -1.47
N THR A 324 -0.14 -2.82 -1.30
CA THR A 324 1.25 -3.29 -1.45
C THR A 324 1.53 -4.40 -0.45
N VAL A 325 2.63 -5.16 -0.63
CA VAL A 325 3.09 -6.01 0.48
C VAL A 325 3.45 -5.13 1.68
N PRO A 326 3.34 -5.63 2.91
CA PRO A 326 3.85 -4.92 4.08
C PRO A 326 5.36 -4.71 3.95
N ARG A 327 5.82 -3.47 4.20
CA ARG A 327 7.23 -3.06 4.02
C ARG A 327 7.80 -2.54 5.33
N GLU A 328 8.97 -3.05 5.71
CA GLU A 328 9.71 -2.55 6.87
C GLU A 328 10.55 -1.34 6.48
N LEU A 329 10.41 -0.25 7.22
CA LEU A 329 11.08 1.02 6.96
C LEU A 329 12.29 1.18 7.88
N ASN A 330 13.40 1.65 7.30
CA ASN A 330 14.61 2.01 8.01
C ASN A 330 15.23 3.27 7.39
N LEU A 331 16.35 3.74 7.96
CA LEU A 331 17.14 4.84 7.41
C LEU A 331 18.53 4.36 7.00
N ALA A 332 18.96 4.81 5.82
CA ALA A 332 20.32 4.64 5.33
C ALA A 332 20.93 6.00 4.97
N GLN A 333 22.24 6.13 5.14
CA GLN A 333 22.99 7.32 4.74
C GLN A 333 23.64 7.09 3.37
N VAL A 334 23.43 8.03 2.45
CA VAL A 334 24.14 8.09 1.18
C VAL A 334 24.76 9.49 1.05
N GLY A 335 26.08 9.53 0.99
CA GLY A 335 26.79 10.81 1.11
C GLY A 335 26.49 11.49 2.45
N ASN A 336 25.98 12.71 2.40
CA ASN A 336 25.58 13.48 3.59
C ASN A 336 24.07 13.43 3.88
N GLU A 337 23.29 12.73 3.05
CA GLU A 337 21.84 12.69 3.15
C GLU A 337 21.33 11.38 3.77
N LEU A 338 20.27 11.47 4.56
CA LEU A 338 19.52 10.31 5.04
C LEU A 338 18.36 10.01 4.09
N TYR A 339 18.28 8.74 3.71
CA TYR A 339 17.18 8.20 2.90
C TYR A 339 16.41 7.16 3.70
N MET A 340 15.10 7.15 3.53
CA MET A 340 14.27 6.04 4.01
C MET A 340 14.47 4.85 3.08
N THR A 341 14.73 3.68 3.66
CA THR A 341 14.72 2.42 2.94
C THR A 341 13.43 1.67 3.23
N SER A 342 12.95 0.94 2.24
CA SER A 342 11.71 0.19 2.32
C SER A 342 11.92 -1.19 1.71
N VAL A 343 11.76 -2.24 2.52
CA VAL A 343 11.94 -3.64 2.09
C VAL A 343 10.75 -4.50 2.50
N PRO A 344 10.42 -5.56 1.76
CA PRO A 344 9.37 -6.48 2.17
C PRO A 344 9.62 -7.03 3.57
N VAL A 345 8.57 -7.18 4.38
CA VAL A 345 8.70 -7.80 5.70
C VAL A 345 9.10 -9.27 5.56
N LYS A 346 9.90 -9.77 6.52
CA LYS A 346 10.37 -11.16 6.52
C LYS A 346 9.25 -12.20 6.63
N GLU A 347 8.11 -11.81 7.14
CA GLU A 347 6.93 -12.68 7.27
C GLU A 347 6.45 -13.21 5.91
N LEU A 348 6.76 -12.50 4.81
CA LEU A 348 6.47 -12.98 3.45
C LEU A 348 7.25 -14.25 3.07
N ASP A 349 8.35 -14.58 3.77
CA ASP A 349 9.15 -15.78 3.49
C ASP A 349 8.34 -17.07 3.73
N VAL A 350 7.23 -17.01 4.46
CA VAL A 350 6.30 -18.14 4.63
C VAL A 350 5.70 -18.62 3.31
N LEU A 351 5.65 -17.74 2.31
CA LEU A 351 5.15 -18.05 0.98
C LEU A 351 6.21 -18.71 0.07
N ASP A 352 7.50 -18.63 0.41
CA ASP A 352 8.60 -19.08 -0.44
C ASP A 352 8.55 -20.60 -0.66
N LYS A 353 8.68 -21.01 -1.92
CA LYS A 353 8.98 -22.40 -2.30
C LYS A 353 10.50 -22.59 -2.45
N GLN A 354 10.89 -23.84 -2.64
CA GLN A 354 12.30 -24.18 -2.84
C GLN A 354 12.94 -23.29 -3.93
N PRO A 355 14.07 -22.63 -3.62
CA PRO A 355 14.73 -21.73 -4.55
C PRO A 355 15.42 -22.49 -5.68
N VAL A 356 15.47 -21.86 -6.86
CA VAL A 356 16.42 -22.18 -7.91
C VAL A 356 17.50 -21.10 -7.90
N SER A 357 18.75 -21.48 -7.71
CA SER A 357 19.88 -20.56 -7.63
C SER A 357 20.85 -20.79 -8.79
N LEU A 358 21.19 -19.70 -9.49
CA LEU A 358 22.23 -19.65 -10.50
C LEU A 358 23.34 -18.71 -9.99
N LYS A 359 24.61 -19.14 -10.10
CA LYS A 359 25.77 -18.35 -9.65
C LYS A 359 26.67 -18.03 -10.83
N ASN A 360 27.28 -16.86 -10.78
CA ASN A 360 28.26 -16.40 -11.77
C ASN A 360 27.73 -16.47 -13.21
N LEU A 361 26.46 -16.05 -13.39
CA LEU A 361 25.83 -16.01 -14.70
C LEU A 361 26.39 -14.83 -15.52
N THR A 362 27.02 -15.11 -16.64
CA THR A 362 27.43 -14.06 -17.56
C THR A 362 26.39 -13.85 -18.64
N VAL A 363 25.84 -12.65 -18.69
CA VAL A 363 24.88 -12.20 -19.70
C VAL A 363 25.61 -11.38 -20.74
N LYS A 364 25.49 -11.76 -22.02
CA LYS A 364 26.01 -11.02 -23.17
C LYS A 364 24.96 -11.07 -24.29
N GLY A 365 24.43 -9.95 -24.67
CA GLY A 365 23.22 -9.92 -25.52
C GLY A 365 21.98 -10.37 -24.74
N GLU A 366 21.28 -11.38 -25.21
CA GLU A 366 20.10 -11.96 -24.58
C GLU A 366 20.39 -13.34 -23.99
N THR A 367 19.94 -13.60 -22.78
CA THR A 367 20.04 -14.89 -22.09
C THR A 367 18.66 -15.32 -21.63
N ASP A 368 18.19 -16.47 -22.14
CA ASP A 368 16.93 -17.08 -21.72
C ASP A 368 17.11 -17.79 -20.37
N LEU A 369 16.38 -17.36 -19.37
CA LEU A 369 16.29 -17.96 -18.05
C LEU A 369 15.00 -18.78 -17.85
N THR A 370 14.16 -18.88 -18.86
CA THR A 370 12.88 -19.62 -18.79
C THR A 370 13.13 -21.12 -18.52
N ALA A 371 14.06 -21.72 -19.25
CA ALA A 371 14.35 -23.15 -19.09
C ALA A 371 15.00 -23.49 -17.73
N PRO A 372 16.02 -22.77 -17.23
CA PRO A 372 16.63 -23.09 -15.93
C PRO A 372 15.75 -22.71 -14.74
N LEU A 373 15.00 -21.60 -14.78
CA LEU A 373 14.20 -21.13 -13.64
C LEU A 373 12.78 -21.69 -13.64
N LYS A 374 12.26 -22.09 -14.81
CA LYS A 374 10.91 -22.65 -15.01
C LYS A 374 9.84 -21.75 -14.34
N PRO A 375 9.76 -20.47 -14.73
CA PRO A 375 8.73 -19.59 -14.19
C PRO A 375 7.35 -20.21 -14.43
N GLY A 376 6.49 -20.09 -13.42
CA GLY A 376 5.12 -20.58 -13.50
C GLY A 376 4.18 -19.48 -13.97
N THR A 377 2.87 -19.71 -13.75
CA THR A 377 1.81 -18.73 -14.00
C THR A 377 1.41 -17.95 -12.73
N GLY A 378 1.98 -18.31 -11.59
CA GLY A 378 1.70 -17.69 -10.28
C GLY A 378 2.81 -16.72 -9.85
N PRO A 379 2.68 -16.16 -8.65
CA PRO A 379 3.62 -15.18 -8.11
C PRO A 379 5.02 -15.78 -7.85
N PHE A 380 6.01 -14.89 -7.88
CA PHE A 380 7.40 -15.28 -7.61
C PHE A 380 8.22 -14.12 -7.02
N ARG A 381 9.33 -14.49 -6.38
CA ARG A 381 10.41 -13.60 -5.97
C ARG A 381 11.64 -13.87 -6.81
N LEU A 382 12.24 -12.82 -7.36
CA LEU A 382 13.52 -12.89 -8.07
C LEU A 382 14.51 -11.95 -7.38
N GLU A 383 15.63 -12.49 -6.94
CA GLU A 383 16.72 -11.75 -6.31
C GLU A 383 17.96 -11.83 -7.18
N LEU A 384 18.55 -10.68 -7.47
CA LEU A 384 19.76 -10.55 -8.28
C LEU A 384 20.82 -9.77 -7.53
N ALA A 385 22.05 -10.27 -7.56
CA ALA A 385 23.24 -9.55 -7.12
C ALA A 385 24.24 -9.45 -8.26
N MET A 386 24.85 -8.27 -8.46
CA MET A 386 25.82 -8.02 -9.52
C MET A 386 26.84 -6.97 -9.13
N GLN A 387 27.96 -6.92 -9.85
CA GLN A 387 29.03 -5.95 -9.66
C GLN A 387 29.22 -5.11 -10.92
N ASN A 388 29.43 -3.81 -10.74
CA ASN A 388 29.69 -2.86 -11.84
C ASN A 388 28.71 -3.03 -13.00
N PRO A 389 27.38 -2.89 -12.76
CA PRO A 389 26.39 -3.18 -13.80
C PRO A 389 26.56 -2.27 -15.02
N ALA A 390 26.44 -2.87 -16.19
CA ALA A 390 26.15 -2.17 -17.44
C ALA A 390 24.65 -1.98 -17.59
N ASP A 391 24.22 -1.41 -18.70
CA ASP A 391 22.79 -1.38 -19.06
C ASP A 391 22.27 -2.81 -19.17
N PHE A 392 21.15 -3.07 -18.53
CA PHE A 392 20.47 -4.36 -18.62
C PHE A 392 18.96 -4.21 -18.50
N SER A 393 18.26 -5.22 -18.98
CA SER A 393 16.84 -5.38 -18.76
C SER A 393 16.46 -6.83 -18.45
N ILE A 394 15.53 -7.00 -17.54
CA ILE A 394 14.81 -8.23 -17.23
C ILE A 394 13.49 -8.14 -17.98
N VAL A 395 13.20 -9.11 -18.84
CA VAL A 395 12.01 -9.16 -19.66
C VAL A 395 11.14 -10.31 -19.21
N LEU A 396 9.97 -10.00 -18.67
CA LEU A 396 8.90 -10.95 -18.41
C LEU A 396 7.98 -10.94 -19.63
N ALA A 397 7.73 -12.08 -20.24
CA ALA A 397 6.96 -12.17 -21.48
C ALA A 397 6.01 -13.37 -21.49
N ASN A 398 5.12 -13.40 -22.49
CA ASN A 398 4.30 -14.54 -22.81
C ASN A 398 4.22 -14.78 -24.32
N THR A 399 3.61 -15.88 -24.72
CA THR A 399 3.43 -16.24 -26.14
C THR A 399 2.45 -15.36 -26.91
N GLN A 400 1.72 -14.48 -26.24
CA GLN A 400 0.79 -13.51 -26.85
C GLN A 400 1.48 -12.17 -27.18
N GLY A 401 2.79 -12.05 -26.95
CA GLY A 401 3.55 -10.84 -27.22
C GLY A 401 3.43 -9.77 -26.12
N ASN A 402 2.88 -10.10 -24.95
CA ASN A 402 2.94 -9.17 -23.82
C ASN A 402 4.31 -9.22 -23.18
N GLU A 403 4.83 -8.04 -22.80
CA GLU A 403 6.11 -7.87 -22.16
C GLU A 403 6.02 -6.82 -21.05
N LEU A 404 6.62 -7.14 -19.90
CA LEU A 404 6.96 -6.21 -18.83
C LEU A 404 8.49 -6.17 -18.73
N VAL A 405 9.07 -4.97 -18.83
CA VAL A 405 10.52 -4.80 -18.86
C VAL A 405 10.97 -4.02 -17.64
N ILE A 406 11.90 -4.59 -16.89
CA ILE A 406 12.52 -3.98 -15.70
C ILE A 406 14.01 -3.87 -15.98
N GLY A 407 14.65 -2.75 -15.68
CA GLY A 407 16.06 -2.64 -15.95
C GLY A 407 16.77 -1.48 -15.28
N TYR A 408 18.01 -1.28 -15.72
CA TYR A 408 18.88 -0.20 -15.28
C TYR A 408 19.59 0.43 -16.49
N GLU A 409 19.61 1.75 -16.51
CA GLU A 409 20.35 2.57 -17.46
C GLU A 409 21.52 3.27 -16.77
N LYS A 410 22.73 2.93 -17.18
CA LYS A 410 23.95 3.47 -16.59
C LYS A 410 24.12 4.97 -16.87
N GLN A 411 23.73 5.41 -18.06
CA GLN A 411 23.88 6.82 -18.45
C GLN A 411 23.07 7.76 -17.56
N THR A 412 21.84 7.39 -17.22
CA THR A 412 20.95 8.16 -16.35
C THR A 412 21.10 7.76 -14.87
N ASN A 413 21.88 6.71 -14.59
CA ASN A 413 22.00 6.06 -13.28
C ASN A 413 20.63 5.78 -12.66
N SER A 414 19.73 5.18 -13.43
CA SER A 414 18.33 4.98 -13.04
C SER A 414 17.83 3.56 -13.32
N TYR A 415 17.00 3.05 -12.42
CA TYR A 415 16.15 1.90 -12.65
C TYR A 415 14.95 2.30 -13.47
N PHE A 416 14.32 1.33 -14.14
CA PHE A 416 13.07 1.57 -14.84
C PHE A 416 12.14 0.36 -14.84
N ILE A 417 10.85 0.65 -14.96
CA ILE A 417 9.80 -0.31 -15.31
C ILE A 417 9.08 0.21 -16.54
N ASP A 418 9.01 -0.61 -17.59
CA ASP A 418 8.26 -0.32 -18.80
C ASP A 418 7.15 -1.35 -18.96
N ARG A 419 5.92 -0.89 -18.77
CA ARG A 419 4.69 -1.69 -18.90
C ARG A 419 3.90 -1.40 -20.17
N SER A 420 4.46 -0.63 -21.10
CA SER A 420 3.77 -0.18 -22.31
C SER A 420 3.23 -1.31 -23.19
N ARG A 421 3.84 -2.49 -23.10
CA ARG A 421 3.45 -3.71 -23.82
C ARG A 421 2.99 -4.85 -22.91
N SER A 422 2.65 -4.56 -21.66
CA SER A 422 2.35 -5.57 -20.64
C SER A 422 0.96 -6.23 -20.76
N GLY A 423 0.17 -5.89 -21.78
CA GLY A 423 -1.14 -6.47 -22.04
C GLY A 423 -2.21 -5.42 -22.29
N LYS A 424 -3.31 -5.44 -21.51
CA LYS A 424 -4.39 -4.49 -21.64
C LYS A 424 -3.99 -3.12 -21.06
N THR A 425 -3.78 -2.13 -21.92
CA THR A 425 -3.26 -0.81 -21.57
C THR A 425 -4.10 0.35 -22.11
N ASP A 426 -5.15 0.06 -22.88
CA ASP A 426 -5.97 1.00 -23.64
C ASP A 426 -7.08 1.69 -22.82
N PHE A 427 -7.24 1.32 -21.56
CA PHE A 427 -8.28 1.88 -20.67
C PHE A 427 -7.95 3.31 -20.18
N GLU A 428 -6.66 3.70 -20.18
CA GLU A 428 -6.23 5.07 -19.84
C GLU A 428 -4.94 5.44 -20.55
N LYS A 429 -4.94 6.61 -21.22
CA LYS A 429 -3.81 7.09 -22.04
C LYS A 429 -2.50 7.23 -21.26
N GLY A 430 -2.55 7.65 -19.99
CA GLY A 430 -1.36 7.81 -19.13
C GLY A 430 -0.83 6.51 -18.52
N PHE A 431 -1.48 5.37 -18.79
CA PHE A 431 -1.07 4.08 -18.20
C PHE A 431 0.21 3.51 -18.82
N THR A 432 0.50 3.81 -20.08
CA THR A 432 1.60 3.19 -20.85
C THR A 432 2.97 3.86 -20.65
N ASN A 433 3.14 4.72 -19.67
CA ASN A 433 4.40 5.40 -19.42
C ASN A 433 5.46 4.41 -18.91
N ARG A 434 6.71 4.65 -19.31
CA ARG A 434 7.89 4.05 -18.70
C ARG A 434 8.24 4.84 -17.43
N HIS A 435 8.35 4.17 -16.31
CA HIS A 435 8.66 4.80 -15.02
C HIS A 435 10.15 4.69 -14.73
N MET A 436 10.74 5.74 -14.14
CA MET A 436 12.16 5.84 -13.86
C MET A 436 12.38 6.15 -12.38
N GLY A 437 13.30 5.40 -11.75
CA GLY A 437 13.72 5.61 -10.36
C GLY A 437 15.23 5.80 -10.27
N PRO A 438 15.75 6.88 -9.64
CA PRO A 438 17.19 7.10 -9.54
C PRO A 438 17.85 6.01 -8.71
N ARG A 439 19.05 5.60 -9.05
CA ARG A 439 19.90 4.78 -8.21
C ARG A 439 20.66 5.67 -7.24
N PHE A 440 20.32 5.63 -5.97
CA PHE A 440 20.98 6.43 -4.93
C PHE A 440 22.28 5.81 -4.45
N SER A 441 22.40 4.49 -4.49
CA SER A 441 23.61 3.77 -4.04
C SER A 441 24.83 4.16 -4.86
N ILE A 442 25.92 4.50 -4.16
CA ILE A 442 27.24 4.75 -4.77
C ILE A 442 28.11 3.50 -4.82
N SER A 443 27.62 2.38 -4.31
CA SER A 443 28.32 1.09 -4.32
C SER A 443 28.49 0.56 -5.75
N PRO A 444 29.64 -0.06 -6.09
CA PRO A 444 29.75 -0.82 -7.33
C PRO A 444 28.88 -2.09 -7.32
N ALA A 445 28.52 -2.60 -6.14
CA ALA A 445 27.58 -3.69 -5.99
C ALA A 445 26.16 -3.19 -6.18
N MET A 446 25.33 -3.98 -6.87
CA MET A 446 23.90 -3.74 -7.05
C MET A 446 23.12 -4.97 -6.62
N SER A 447 22.04 -4.76 -5.89
CA SER A 447 21.08 -5.80 -5.53
C SER A 447 19.67 -5.41 -5.95
N LEU A 448 18.92 -6.37 -6.46
CA LEU A 448 17.51 -6.20 -6.83
C LEU A 448 16.70 -7.33 -6.19
N THR A 449 15.55 -6.99 -5.63
CA THR A 449 14.49 -7.92 -5.27
C THR A 449 13.24 -7.54 -6.04
N LEU A 450 12.71 -8.45 -6.84
CA LEU A 450 11.43 -8.31 -7.53
C LEU A 450 10.41 -9.22 -6.87
N LEU A 451 9.30 -8.66 -6.43
CA LEU A 451 8.08 -9.39 -6.10
C LEU A 451 7.11 -9.23 -7.26
N VAL A 452 6.82 -10.31 -7.95
CA VAL A 452 5.92 -10.31 -9.11
C VAL A 452 4.68 -11.12 -8.75
N ASP A 453 3.53 -10.48 -8.80
CA ASP A 453 2.23 -11.13 -8.71
C ASP A 453 1.60 -11.26 -10.12
N VAL A 454 0.39 -11.75 -10.20
CA VAL A 454 -0.27 -11.98 -11.50
C VAL A 454 -0.54 -10.68 -12.28
N ALA A 455 -0.64 -9.55 -11.60
CA ALA A 455 -0.96 -8.25 -12.19
C ALA A 455 -0.23 -7.06 -11.52
N SER A 456 0.86 -7.32 -10.80
CA SER A 456 1.66 -6.28 -10.17
C SER A 456 3.10 -6.68 -10.01
N ILE A 457 3.97 -5.68 -9.91
CA ILE A 457 5.39 -5.81 -9.61
C ILE A 457 5.80 -4.78 -8.58
N GLU A 458 6.60 -5.23 -7.60
CA GLU A 458 7.31 -4.37 -6.66
C GLU A 458 8.82 -4.65 -6.81
N LEU A 459 9.57 -3.63 -7.23
CA LEU A 459 11.03 -3.63 -7.30
C LEU A 459 11.61 -2.96 -6.06
N PHE A 460 12.49 -3.65 -5.36
CA PHE A 460 13.31 -3.13 -4.27
C PHE A 460 14.78 -3.21 -4.67
N ALA A 461 15.38 -2.06 -4.93
CA ALA A 461 16.76 -1.98 -5.39
C ALA A 461 17.69 -1.45 -4.29
N ASP A 462 18.92 -1.98 -4.26
CA ASP A 462 19.99 -1.58 -3.32
C ASP A 462 19.51 -1.54 -1.86
N GLY A 463 18.87 -2.63 -1.41
CA GLY A 463 18.34 -2.74 -0.05
C GLY A 463 17.17 -1.80 0.22
N GLY A 464 16.36 -1.47 -0.79
CA GLY A 464 15.18 -0.63 -0.68
C GLY A 464 15.46 0.87 -0.67
N LEU A 465 16.64 1.30 -1.12
CA LEU A 465 16.95 2.73 -1.35
C LEU A 465 16.13 3.30 -2.51
N THR A 466 15.87 2.50 -3.53
CA THR A 466 14.94 2.81 -4.61
C THR A 466 13.88 1.72 -4.67
N VAL A 467 12.63 2.13 -4.62
CA VAL A 467 11.47 1.24 -4.73
C VAL A 467 10.61 1.69 -5.90
N MET A 468 10.05 0.74 -6.64
CA MET A 468 9.13 1.01 -7.75
C MET A 468 8.00 -0.01 -7.74
N THR A 469 6.76 0.46 -7.76
CA THR A 469 5.55 -0.35 -7.74
C THR A 469 4.69 -0.03 -8.95
N ASP A 470 4.37 -1.05 -9.75
CA ASP A 470 3.52 -0.91 -10.93
C ASP A 470 2.52 -2.06 -11.05
N VAL A 471 1.28 -1.74 -11.43
CA VAL A 471 0.30 -2.73 -11.87
C VAL A 471 0.37 -2.92 -13.38
N PHE A 472 0.04 -4.12 -13.87
CA PHE A 472 0.00 -4.47 -15.29
C PHE A 472 -1.08 -5.53 -15.55
N PHE A 473 -1.55 -5.67 -16.80
CA PHE A 473 -2.74 -6.49 -17.09
C PHE A 473 -2.53 -7.38 -18.34
N PRO A 474 -1.74 -8.48 -18.24
CA PRO A 474 -1.44 -9.34 -19.38
C PRO A 474 -2.65 -10.19 -19.79
N GLN A 475 -2.82 -10.49 -21.08
CA GLN A 475 -3.89 -11.37 -21.57
C GLN A 475 -3.71 -12.83 -21.09
N THR A 476 -2.46 -13.24 -20.89
CA THR A 476 -2.10 -14.53 -20.29
C THR A 476 -0.89 -14.32 -19.38
N PRO A 477 -0.66 -15.18 -18.37
CA PRO A 477 0.47 -15.03 -17.47
C PRO A 477 1.80 -14.85 -18.18
N LEU A 478 2.66 -13.97 -17.65
CA LEU A 478 4.04 -13.77 -18.11
C LEU A 478 4.91 -14.91 -17.59
N ASN A 479 5.14 -15.94 -18.37
CA ASN A 479 5.82 -17.17 -17.98
C ASN A 479 7.16 -17.41 -18.71
N GLN A 480 7.65 -16.41 -19.42
CA GLN A 480 8.99 -16.37 -20.02
C GLN A 480 9.82 -15.31 -19.29
N LEU A 481 11.08 -15.62 -19.04
CA LEU A 481 12.00 -14.73 -18.36
C LEU A 481 13.34 -14.68 -19.09
N ASN A 482 13.70 -13.50 -19.59
CA ASN A 482 14.97 -13.24 -20.25
C ASN A 482 15.72 -12.10 -19.55
N ILE A 483 17.04 -12.12 -19.60
CA ILE A 483 17.87 -10.98 -19.25
C ILE A 483 18.67 -10.55 -20.49
N LYS A 484 18.67 -9.22 -20.75
CA LYS A 484 19.41 -8.61 -21.86
C LYS A 484 20.43 -7.62 -21.33
N SER A 485 21.60 -7.57 -21.93
CA SER A 485 22.61 -6.54 -21.66
C SER A 485 23.41 -6.21 -22.91
N THR A 486 23.68 -4.92 -23.12
CA THR A 486 24.47 -4.44 -24.26
C THR A 486 25.98 -4.74 -24.12
N ALA A 487 26.45 -4.93 -22.88
CA ALA A 487 27.82 -5.32 -22.55
C ALA A 487 27.83 -6.61 -21.74
N SER A 488 29.00 -7.16 -21.48
CA SER A 488 29.12 -8.33 -20.58
C SER A 488 28.74 -7.95 -19.17
N LEU A 489 27.68 -8.57 -18.65
CA LEU A 489 27.16 -8.39 -17.30
C LEU A 489 27.37 -9.66 -16.50
N LEU A 490 28.04 -9.55 -15.36
CA LEU A 490 28.20 -10.66 -14.43
C LEU A 490 27.15 -10.54 -13.30
N ILE A 491 26.21 -11.46 -13.30
CA ILE A 491 25.27 -11.66 -12.18
C ILE A 491 25.93 -12.70 -11.25
N THR A 492 26.40 -12.24 -10.11
CA THR A 492 27.09 -13.10 -9.13
C THR A 492 26.14 -14.08 -8.47
N GLU A 493 24.89 -13.67 -8.28
CA GLU A 493 23.84 -14.52 -7.74
C GLU A 493 22.48 -14.15 -8.36
N CYS A 494 21.72 -15.19 -8.75
CA CYS A 494 20.34 -15.09 -9.22
C CYS A 494 19.54 -16.17 -8.47
N ILE A 495 18.61 -15.74 -7.61
CA ILE A 495 17.77 -16.64 -6.83
C ILE A 495 16.31 -16.40 -7.24
N TYR A 496 15.67 -17.47 -7.69
CA TYR A 496 14.28 -17.48 -8.09
C TYR A 496 13.47 -18.37 -7.15
N ARG A 497 12.38 -17.84 -6.58
CA ARG A 497 11.43 -18.57 -5.74
C ARG A 497 10.01 -18.40 -6.26
N LYS A 498 9.34 -19.50 -6.54
CA LYS A 498 7.88 -19.46 -6.68
C LYS A 498 7.27 -19.18 -5.31
N LEU A 499 6.18 -18.44 -5.28
CA LEU A 499 5.46 -18.15 -4.05
C LEU A 499 4.16 -18.95 -4.00
N ASN A 500 3.75 -19.35 -2.80
CA ASN A 500 2.41 -19.83 -2.55
C ASN A 500 1.43 -18.65 -2.58
N SER A 501 0.18 -18.93 -2.83
CA SER A 501 -0.87 -17.93 -2.64
C SER A 501 -1.05 -17.65 -1.14
N ALA A 502 -1.13 -16.39 -0.75
CA ALA A 502 -1.51 -15.94 0.58
C ALA A 502 -3.04 -15.94 0.78
N ARG A 503 -3.79 -16.23 -0.26
CA ARG A 503 -5.26 -16.29 -0.19
C ARG A 503 -5.70 -17.62 0.37
N ASP A 504 -6.60 -17.60 1.35
CA ASP A 504 -7.35 -18.80 1.72
C ASP A 504 -8.10 -19.30 0.49
N ASN A 505 -7.67 -20.45 -0.03
CA ASN A 505 -8.44 -21.18 -1.04
C ASN A 505 -9.68 -21.71 -0.33
N GLY A 506 -10.67 -20.84 -0.11
CA GLY A 506 -11.89 -21.10 0.66
C GLY A 506 -12.26 -22.57 0.77
N LEU A 507 -11.84 -23.19 1.89
CA LEU A 507 -12.33 -24.47 2.33
C LEU A 507 -13.66 -24.26 3.03
#